data_52fe63a6a724c053718ebbca30716789
#
_entry.id   52fe63a6a724c053718ebbca30716789
#
_cell.length_a   1.000
_cell.length_b   1.000
_cell.length_c   1.000
_cell.angle_alpha   90.00
_cell.angle_beta   90.00
_cell.angle_gamma   90.00
#
_symmetry.space_group_name_H-M   'P 1'
#
loop_
_entity.id
_entity.type
_entity.pdbx_description
1 polymer ?
#
loop_
_entity_poly.entity_id
_entity_poly.type
_entity_poly.pdbx_seq_one_letter_code
_entity_poly.pdbx_strand_id
1 'polypeptide(L)'
;MISLRKLAAGSLAAVLAFSMAACGSDSTDSSADSTSGKVVKVDEKSAKATSLADFGTMDDLVAAAEKEGQLNVIALPHNWSNYGEVINGFKKKYPNIKINELNPNASSKEEVDAAKTNKGTDAAPDVFDLGLAVASTSTDNFAPYKVQAWDKIPESVKDADGKYYADYTGIMSIGWNADKYGDINSLDDLMDPKFAGTVALNGKPAEAGAAFNGYLMINQLAGGDINDLQPGLDYFKKLKDAGNLTTVDVTDGTIDSGQTGVVMDWTYNQASYQKSLKEKGVNWKFKTFKNAQVVSYYNQAINVDAPHPAAARLWEEYLYTADAQNEWFKGGANPVLLDSMKEDGTVDQNTLKTAITIEGDPVTYTNDDSTRITEWLQNNWDKTIGN
;
A
#
# COMPACT_ATOMS: atom_id res chain seq x y z
N MET A 1 2.56 5.18 67.78
CA MET A 1 3.79 5.62 68.52
C MET A 1 4.80 5.94 67.43
N ILE A 2 5.06 7.22 67.21
CA ILE A 2 6.39 7.88 67.27
C ILE A 2 7.28 7.45 66.02
N SER A 3 7.88 8.31 65.13
CA SER A 3 8.03 9.79 65.17
C SER A 3 8.61 10.22 63.80
N LEU A 4 8.25 11.42 63.40
CA LEU A 4 8.89 12.27 62.37
C LEU A 4 10.40 12.43 62.60
N ARG A 5 11.16 12.65 61.47
CA ARG A 5 12.08 13.82 61.41
C ARG A 5 12.42 14.22 59.96
N LYS A 6 12.21 15.49 59.67
CA LYS A 6 12.65 16.31 58.56
C LYS A 6 14.10 16.71 58.71
N LEU A 7 14.76 17.10 57.60
CA LEU A 7 15.71 18.24 57.42
C LEU A 7 16.27 18.11 55.97
N ALA A 8 16.08 18.96 55.04
CA ALA A 8 16.35 20.37 54.79
C ALA A 8 17.75 20.62 54.16
N ALA A 9 17.68 21.05 52.91
CA ALA A 9 18.41 22.13 52.22
C ALA A 9 19.95 22.14 52.14
N GLY A 10 20.42 22.47 50.91
CA GLY A 10 21.76 22.97 50.65
C GLY A 10 22.10 23.09 49.15
N SER A 11 21.84 24.26 48.60
CA SER A 11 22.31 24.70 47.28
C SER A 11 23.82 24.86 47.26
N LEU A 12 24.50 24.55 46.11
CA LEU A 12 25.61 25.38 45.65
C LEU A 12 25.85 25.14 44.14
N ALA A 13 25.80 26.21 43.38
CA ALA A 13 26.24 26.30 42.02
C ALA A 13 27.77 26.39 41.94
N ALA A 14 28.38 25.72 40.95
CA ALA A 14 29.72 26.09 40.46
C ALA A 14 29.83 25.82 38.98
N VAL A 15 29.94 26.89 38.22
CA VAL A 15 30.36 26.93 36.81
C VAL A 15 31.89 26.74 36.77
N LEU A 16 32.34 25.82 35.90
CA LEU A 16 33.73 25.85 35.42
C LEU A 16 33.76 25.25 33.99
N ALA A 17 34.04 26.14 33.05
CA ALA A 17 34.45 25.78 31.70
C ALA A 17 35.91 25.35 31.71
N PHE A 18 36.25 24.28 31.03
CA PHE A 18 37.59 24.06 30.45
C PHE A 18 37.51 23.24 29.17
N SER A 19 38.27 23.73 28.23
CA SER A 19 38.44 23.31 26.85
C SER A 19 39.45 22.19 26.67
N MET A 20 39.24 21.41 25.58
CA MET A 20 40.20 20.72 24.71
C MET A 20 41.08 19.59 25.26
N ALA A 21 40.99 18.43 24.64
CA ALA A 21 41.88 17.90 23.61
C ALA A 21 41.63 16.39 23.37
N ALA A 22 41.87 15.99 22.13
CA ALA A 22 41.70 14.69 21.49
C ALA A 22 42.43 13.49 22.11
N CYS A 23 41.86 12.29 21.87
CA CYS A 23 42.40 11.07 21.30
C CYS A 23 41.73 9.82 21.84
N GLY A 24 41.05 9.10 20.97
CA GLY A 24 40.99 7.68 20.71
C GLY A 24 40.80 6.66 21.82
N SER A 25 39.68 5.95 21.71
CA SER A 25 39.65 4.47 21.69
C SER A 25 38.21 3.96 21.71
N ASP A 26 37.98 2.85 21.00
CA ASP A 26 36.73 2.12 20.82
C ASP A 26 35.95 1.88 22.10
N SER A 27 34.63 2.15 22.02
CA SER A 27 33.64 1.45 22.80
C SER A 27 32.32 1.43 22.02
N THR A 28 31.89 0.24 21.66
CA THR A 28 30.58 -0.09 21.09
C THR A 28 29.47 0.43 22.01
N ASP A 29 28.81 1.48 21.57
CA ASP A 29 27.56 1.93 22.19
C ASP A 29 26.45 1.79 21.15
N SER A 30 25.51 0.88 21.42
CA SER A 30 24.31 0.66 20.65
C SER A 30 23.33 1.82 20.90
N SER A 31 23.52 2.93 20.22
CA SER A 31 22.53 4.01 20.15
C SER A 31 21.53 3.70 19.05
N ALA A 32 20.26 3.65 19.42
CA ALA A 32 19.14 3.66 18.50
C ALA A 32 19.30 4.85 17.54
N ASP A 33 19.56 4.53 16.27
CA ASP A 33 19.73 5.50 15.20
C ASP A 33 18.37 6.15 14.90
N SER A 34 18.18 7.37 15.41
CA SER A 34 17.11 8.23 14.93
C SER A 34 17.51 8.69 13.53
N THR A 35 16.97 8.04 12.51
CA THR A 35 17.15 8.39 11.09
C THR A 35 16.49 9.74 10.78
N SER A 36 17.12 10.83 11.17
CA SER A 36 16.86 12.13 10.54
C SER A 36 17.57 12.11 9.18
N GLY A 37 16.81 12.01 8.09
CA GLY A 37 17.36 12.05 6.73
C GLY A 37 18.16 13.33 6.50
N LYS A 38 19.14 13.27 5.57
CA LYS A 38 19.94 14.43 5.18
C LYS A 38 19.11 15.36 4.32
N VAL A 39 19.25 16.68 4.51
CA VAL A 39 18.64 17.68 3.64
C VAL A 39 19.14 17.49 2.20
N VAL A 40 18.21 17.37 1.25
CA VAL A 40 18.50 17.15 -0.17
C VAL A 40 18.32 18.44 -0.96
N LYS A 41 19.28 18.71 -1.87
CA LYS A 41 19.12 19.73 -2.90
C LYS A 41 18.53 19.07 -4.15
N VAL A 42 17.25 19.27 -4.36
CA VAL A 42 16.51 18.72 -5.50
C VAL A 42 16.82 19.46 -6.79
N ASP A 43 16.92 18.75 -7.93
CA ASP A 43 16.99 19.33 -9.25
C ASP A 43 15.62 19.90 -9.66
N GLU A 44 15.50 21.24 -9.70
CA GLU A 44 14.23 21.90 -9.99
C GLU A 44 13.66 21.59 -11.38
N LYS A 45 14.51 21.31 -12.39
CA LYS A 45 14.06 20.95 -13.73
C LYS A 45 13.34 19.61 -13.67
N SER A 46 13.96 18.62 -13.07
CA SER A 46 13.38 17.29 -12.89
C SER A 46 12.11 17.32 -12.03
N ALA A 47 12.11 18.12 -10.95
CA ALA A 47 10.95 18.26 -10.07
C ALA A 47 9.72 18.87 -10.76
N LYS A 48 9.90 19.74 -11.74
CA LYS A 48 8.83 20.43 -12.49
C LYS A 48 8.45 19.72 -13.79
N ALA A 49 9.15 18.67 -14.17
CA ALA A 49 8.83 17.92 -15.40
C ALA A 49 7.47 17.25 -15.29
N THR A 50 6.62 17.39 -16.31
CA THR A 50 5.25 16.86 -16.38
C THR A 50 5.10 15.75 -17.40
N SER A 51 6.15 15.49 -18.17
CA SER A 51 6.21 14.41 -19.17
C SER A 51 7.67 14.13 -19.57
N LEU A 52 7.89 13.05 -20.30
CA LEU A 52 9.21 12.73 -20.85
C LEU A 52 9.76 13.86 -21.75
N ALA A 53 8.91 14.61 -22.45
CA ALA A 53 9.31 15.69 -23.34
C ALA A 53 10.09 16.81 -22.61
N ASP A 54 9.87 17.02 -21.31
CA ASP A 54 10.59 17.99 -20.50
C ASP A 54 12.07 17.62 -20.24
N PHE A 55 12.38 16.32 -20.32
CA PHE A 55 13.76 15.80 -20.31
C PHE A 55 14.39 15.82 -21.70
N GLY A 56 13.61 15.55 -22.73
CA GLY A 56 14.03 15.39 -24.12
C GLY A 56 13.82 13.96 -24.60
N THR A 57 14.69 13.05 -24.22
CA THR A 57 14.62 11.62 -24.57
C THR A 57 14.59 10.73 -23.32
N MET A 58 14.28 9.44 -23.51
CA MET A 58 14.39 8.46 -22.41
C MET A 58 15.83 8.35 -21.90
N ASP A 59 16.83 8.43 -22.77
CA ASP A 59 18.23 8.39 -22.36
C ASP A 59 18.60 9.60 -21.51
N ASP A 60 18.05 10.79 -21.79
CA ASP A 60 18.24 11.98 -20.98
C ASP A 60 17.59 11.84 -19.59
N LEU A 61 16.40 11.24 -19.51
CA LEU A 61 15.73 10.92 -18.23
C LEU A 61 16.56 9.90 -17.44
N VAL A 62 17.02 8.83 -18.08
CA VAL A 62 17.90 7.83 -17.43
C VAL A 62 19.16 8.50 -16.90
N ALA A 63 19.84 9.33 -17.69
CA ALA A 63 21.05 10.03 -17.25
C ALA A 63 20.79 10.96 -16.05
N ALA A 64 19.63 11.64 -16.02
CA ALA A 64 19.22 12.47 -14.89
C ALA A 64 18.96 11.63 -13.64
N ALA A 65 18.26 10.52 -13.76
CA ALA A 65 17.96 9.60 -12.67
C ALA A 65 19.22 8.89 -12.12
N GLU A 66 20.14 8.47 -13.00
CA GLU A 66 21.43 7.89 -12.58
C GLU A 66 22.32 8.91 -11.85
N LYS A 67 22.22 10.19 -12.21
CA LYS A 67 22.92 11.26 -11.48
C LYS A 67 22.36 11.45 -10.06
N GLU A 68 21.05 11.25 -9.84
CA GLU A 68 20.44 11.18 -8.51
C GLU A 68 20.88 9.90 -7.79
N GLY A 69 21.00 8.78 -8.52
CA GLY A 69 21.60 7.51 -8.08
C GLY A 69 20.75 6.74 -7.08
N GLN A 70 19.54 7.20 -6.73
CA GLN A 70 18.65 6.60 -5.74
C GLN A 70 17.20 6.79 -6.11
N LEU A 71 16.36 5.85 -5.67
CA LEU A 71 14.91 5.90 -5.68
C LEU A 71 14.38 5.35 -4.36
N ASN A 72 13.52 6.07 -3.70
CA ASN A 72 12.82 5.64 -2.50
C ASN A 72 11.39 5.23 -2.85
N VAL A 73 11.12 3.94 -2.84
CA VAL A 73 9.76 3.40 -2.94
C VAL A 73 9.23 3.10 -1.53
N ILE A 74 7.91 3.11 -1.34
CA ILE A 74 7.27 2.84 -0.05
C ILE A 74 6.07 1.91 -0.25
N ALA A 75 5.75 1.11 0.76
CA ALA A 75 4.58 0.23 0.80
C ALA A 75 4.51 -0.82 -0.33
N LEU A 76 5.66 -1.31 -0.81
CA LEU A 76 5.75 -2.31 -1.87
C LEU A 76 6.28 -3.66 -1.32
N PRO A 77 5.45 -4.47 -0.62
CA PRO A 77 5.86 -5.80 -0.18
C PRO A 77 6.10 -6.69 -1.41
N HIS A 78 7.17 -7.48 -1.39
CA HIS A 78 7.57 -8.28 -2.56
C HIS A 78 6.52 -9.28 -3.04
N ASN A 79 5.69 -9.79 -2.14
CA ASN A 79 4.60 -10.73 -2.43
C ASN A 79 3.26 -10.05 -2.77
N TRP A 80 3.15 -8.75 -2.60
CA TRP A 80 1.99 -7.98 -3.03
C TRP A 80 2.02 -7.80 -4.54
N SER A 81 1.06 -8.38 -5.25
CA SER A 81 0.96 -8.27 -6.72
C SER A 81 2.29 -8.50 -7.46
N ASN A 82 3.19 -9.34 -6.89
CA ASN A 82 4.51 -9.65 -7.48
C ASN A 82 5.48 -8.46 -7.56
N TYR A 83 5.35 -7.45 -6.67
CA TYR A 83 6.23 -6.28 -6.66
C TYR A 83 7.72 -6.61 -6.58
N GLY A 84 8.08 -7.74 -5.94
CA GLY A 84 9.47 -8.19 -5.90
C GLY A 84 10.09 -8.35 -7.30
N GLU A 85 9.34 -8.92 -8.26
CA GLU A 85 9.81 -9.07 -9.64
C GLU A 85 9.75 -7.75 -10.43
N VAL A 86 8.77 -6.88 -10.16
CA VAL A 86 8.73 -5.52 -10.73
C VAL A 86 9.98 -4.74 -10.31
N ILE A 87 10.31 -4.72 -9.02
CA ILE A 87 11.50 -4.08 -8.46
C ILE A 87 12.79 -4.69 -9.03
N ASN A 88 12.86 -6.03 -9.13
CA ASN A 88 14.01 -6.73 -9.71
C ASN A 88 14.19 -6.37 -11.19
N GLY A 89 13.11 -6.24 -11.95
CA GLY A 89 13.13 -5.80 -13.34
C GLY A 89 13.70 -4.40 -13.50
N PHE A 90 13.28 -3.45 -12.66
CA PHE A 90 13.82 -2.10 -12.63
C PHE A 90 15.33 -2.09 -12.28
N LYS A 91 15.72 -2.79 -11.21
CA LYS A 91 17.13 -2.92 -10.77
C LYS A 91 18.02 -3.50 -11.88
N LYS A 92 17.49 -4.49 -12.64
CA LYS A 92 18.20 -5.09 -13.76
C LYS A 92 18.36 -4.14 -14.94
N LYS A 93 17.33 -3.33 -15.22
CA LYS A 93 17.32 -2.39 -16.35
C LYS A 93 18.15 -1.14 -16.04
N TYR A 94 18.14 -0.67 -14.80
CA TYR A 94 18.80 0.55 -14.34
C TYR A 94 19.73 0.29 -13.13
N PRO A 95 20.82 -0.45 -13.32
CA PRO A 95 21.67 -0.95 -12.24
C PRO A 95 22.44 0.15 -11.46
N ASN A 96 22.49 1.37 -12.01
CA ASN A 96 23.16 2.51 -11.37
C ASN A 96 22.22 3.29 -10.42
N ILE A 97 20.94 2.90 -10.31
CA ILE A 97 19.98 3.52 -9.41
C ILE A 97 19.71 2.54 -8.25
N LYS A 98 20.07 2.97 -7.05
CA LYS A 98 19.78 2.19 -5.83
C LYS A 98 18.31 2.38 -5.44
N ILE A 99 17.55 1.30 -5.34
CA ILE A 99 16.20 1.35 -4.74
C ILE A 99 16.31 1.17 -3.22
N ASN A 100 15.74 2.11 -2.48
CA ASN A 100 15.45 1.97 -1.05
C ASN A 100 13.96 1.63 -0.89
N GLU A 101 13.69 0.52 -0.26
CA GLU A 101 12.35 0.01 0.00
C GLU A 101 11.94 0.41 1.42
N LEU A 102 11.15 1.49 1.53
CA LEU A 102 10.70 2.06 2.80
C LEU A 102 9.43 1.36 3.25
N ASN A 103 9.34 1.02 4.54
CA ASN A 103 8.16 0.49 5.20
C ASN A 103 7.26 -0.36 4.26
N PRO A 104 7.67 -1.58 3.88
CA PRO A 104 6.95 -2.35 2.86
C PRO A 104 5.49 -2.67 3.20
N ASN A 105 5.12 -2.65 4.48
CA ASN A 105 3.76 -2.95 4.94
C ASN A 105 2.96 -1.69 5.31
N ALA A 106 3.39 -0.50 4.88
CA ALA A 106 2.65 0.73 5.13
C ALA A 106 1.28 0.71 4.43
N SER A 107 0.29 1.32 5.06
CA SER A 107 -0.98 1.64 4.42
C SER A 107 -0.84 2.87 3.53
N SER A 108 -1.76 3.05 2.57
CA SER A 108 -1.76 4.21 1.68
C SER A 108 -1.73 5.56 2.43
N LYS A 109 -2.37 5.63 3.61
CA LYS A 109 -2.31 6.83 4.45
C LYS A 109 -0.91 7.04 5.02
N GLU A 110 -0.26 5.98 5.51
CA GLU A 110 1.10 6.06 6.08
C GLU A 110 2.13 6.44 5.01
N GLU A 111 1.93 6.10 3.75
CA GLU A 111 2.78 6.56 2.63
C GLU A 111 2.77 8.09 2.53
N VAL A 112 1.58 8.70 2.50
CA VAL A 112 1.42 10.16 2.43
C VAL A 112 1.95 10.84 3.71
N ASP A 113 1.71 10.25 4.87
CA ASP A 113 2.22 10.77 6.15
C ASP A 113 3.75 10.69 6.23
N ALA A 114 4.36 9.64 5.69
CA ALA A 114 5.81 9.50 5.60
C ALA A 114 6.44 10.59 4.72
N ALA A 115 5.81 10.91 3.57
CA ALA A 115 6.25 12.01 2.71
C ALA A 115 6.23 13.37 3.44
N LYS A 116 5.15 13.67 4.17
CA LYS A 116 5.02 14.91 4.96
C LYS A 116 6.05 14.98 6.08
N THR A 117 6.23 13.88 6.80
CA THR A 117 7.14 13.80 7.95
C THR A 117 8.60 13.98 7.54
N ASN A 118 8.99 13.41 6.39
CA ASN A 118 10.38 13.42 5.91
C ASN A 118 10.63 14.49 4.82
N LYS A 119 9.70 15.43 4.63
CA LYS A 119 9.80 16.48 3.62
C LYS A 119 11.14 17.18 3.64
N GLY A 120 11.77 17.30 2.46
CA GLY A 120 13.06 18.00 2.26
C GLY A 120 14.29 17.17 2.67
N THR A 121 14.11 15.88 2.98
CA THR A 121 15.21 14.96 3.31
C THR A 121 15.30 13.80 2.33
N ASP A 122 16.46 13.13 2.29
CA ASP A 122 16.69 11.93 1.48
C ASP A 122 15.97 10.67 2.01
N ALA A 123 15.25 10.77 3.11
CA ALA A 123 14.43 9.71 3.69
C ALA A 123 12.95 9.78 3.26
N ALA A 124 12.53 10.84 2.54
CA ALA A 124 11.16 10.92 2.02
C ALA A 124 10.94 9.91 0.89
N PRO A 125 9.75 9.29 0.75
CA PRO A 125 9.41 8.50 -0.42
C PRO A 125 9.37 9.40 -1.68
N ASP A 126 9.82 8.84 -2.81
CA ASP A 126 9.77 9.52 -4.11
C ASP A 126 8.43 9.25 -4.81
N VAL A 127 7.88 8.07 -4.64
CA VAL A 127 6.68 7.57 -5.32
C VAL A 127 5.77 6.85 -4.34
N PHE A 128 4.50 6.70 -4.72
CA PHE A 128 3.43 6.07 -3.94
C PHE A 128 2.68 5.04 -4.76
N ASP A 129 2.11 4.02 -4.08
CA ASP A 129 1.17 3.03 -4.63
C ASP A 129 -0.12 3.01 -3.80
N LEU A 130 -1.07 3.84 -4.16
CA LEU A 130 -2.19 4.22 -3.31
C LEU A 130 -3.51 3.57 -3.74
N GLY A 131 -4.29 3.12 -2.76
CA GLY A 131 -5.71 2.89 -2.98
C GLY A 131 -6.43 4.18 -3.37
N LEU A 132 -7.43 4.08 -4.26
CA LEU A 132 -8.15 5.24 -4.83
C LEU A 132 -8.71 6.19 -3.75
N ALA A 133 -9.18 5.64 -2.62
CA ALA A 133 -9.72 6.43 -1.51
C ALA A 133 -8.72 7.45 -0.96
N VAL A 134 -7.43 7.09 -0.87
CA VAL A 134 -6.36 7.98 -0.40
C VAL A 134 -5.81 8.83 -1.54
N ALA A 135 -5.65 8.27 -2.73
CA ALA A 135 -5.17 9.00 -3.90
C ALA A 135 -6.05 10.21 -4.22
N SER A 136 -7.37 10.02 -4.27
CA SER A 136 -8.34 11.08 -4.61
C SER A 136 -8.40 12.24 -3.60
N THR A 137 -8.08 11.96 -2.32
CA THR A 137 -8.13 12.95 -1.24
C THR A 137 -6.78 13.58 -0.90
N SER A 138 -5.69 13.15 -1.55
CA SER A 138 -4.33 13.56 -1.23
C SER A 138 -3.59 14.28 -2.36
N THR A 139 -4.30 14.76 -3.38
CA THR A 139 -3.74 15.32 -4.63
C THR A 139 -2.78 16.49 -4.47
N ASP A 140 -2.85 17.23 -3.35
CA ASP A 140 -1.90 18.31 -3.04
C ASP A 140 -0.49 17.80 -2.72
N ASN A 141 -0.34 16.50 -2.45
CA ASN A 141 0.95 15.87 -2.17
C ASN A 141 1.61 15.31 -3.43
N PHE A 142 0.99 15.41 -4.61
CA PHE A 142 1.43 14.73 -5.83
C PHE A 142 1.90 15.73 -6.90
N ALA A 143 3.05 15.41 -7.51
CA ALA A 143 3.54 16.11 -8.69
C ALA A 143 2.85 15.56 -9.94
N PRO A 144 2.38 16.42 -10.86
CA PRO A 144 1.79 15.96 -12.11
C PRO A 144 2.84 15.35 -13.03
N TYR A 145 2.56 14.16 -13.58
CA TYR A 145 3.41 13.55 -14.61
C TYR A 145 2.58 12.61 -15.50
N LYS A 146 2.66 12.79 -16.81
CA LYS A 146 2.00 11.93 -17.80
C LYS A 146 3.04 11.05 -18.47
N VAL A 147 2.99 9.75 -18.17
CA VAL A 147 3.87 8.72 -18.76
C VAL A 147 3.64 8.59 -20.26
N GLN A 148 4.60 8.01 -21.00
CA GLN A 148 4.45 7.78 -22.46
C GLN A 148 3.21 6.93 -22.80
N ALA A 149 2.81 6.02 -21.93
CA ALA A 149 1.63 5.18 -22.08
C ALA A 149 0.31 5.88 -21.69
N TRP A 150 0.31 7.18 -21.40
CA TRP A 150 -0.82 7.94 -20.87
C TRP A 150 -2.13 7.72 -21.63
N ASP A 151 -2.08 7.74 -22.96
CA ASP A 151 -3.27 7.59 -23.82
C ASP A 151 -3.83 6.15 -23.83
N LYS A 152 -3.06 5.18 -23.33
CA LYS A 152 -3.48 3.79 -23.17
C LYS A 152 -4.16 3.52 -21.82
N ILE A 153 -4.02 4.42 -20.84
CA ILE A 153 -4.70 4.34 -19.56
C ILE A 153 -6.13 4.88 -19.73
N PRO A 154 -7.18 4.12 -19.34
CA PRO A 154 -8.56 4.59 -19.49
C PRO A 154 -8.82 5.90 -18.73
N GLU A 155 -9.59 6.82 -19.34
CA GLU A 155 -9.91 8.12 -18.75
C GLU A 155 -10.62 8.03 -17.39
N SER A 156 -11.39 6.96 -17.17
CA SER A 156 -12.15 6.74 -15.94
C SER A 156 -11.30 6.38 -14.72
N VAL A 157 -10.00 6.09 -14.92
CA VAL A 157 -9.10 5.60 -13.85
C VAL A 157 -7.79 6.40 -13.77
N LYS A 158 -7.82 7.67 -14.21
CA LYS A 158 -6.68 8.58 -14.09
C LYS A 158 -7.14 10.00 -13.75
N ASP A 159 -6.34 10.73 -13.01
CA ASP A 159 -6.53 12.17 -12.79
C ASP A 159 -6.16 12.96 -14.04
N ALA A 160 -6.99 13.89 -14.47
CA ALA A 160 -6.81 14.63 -15.73
C ALA A 160 -5.50 15.44 -15.78
N ASP A 161 -5.02 15.90 -14.63
CA ASP A 161 -3.79 16.66 -14.51
C ASP A 161 -2.55 15.76 -14.40
N GLY A 162 -2.72 14.43 -14.28
CA GLY A 162 -1.64 13.45 -14.15
C GLY A 162 -1.04 13.39 -12.76
N LYS A 163 -1.80 13.73 -11.72
CA LYS A 163 -1.35 13.66 -10.33
C LYS A 163 -1.34 12.25 -9.77
N TYR A 164 -2.29 11.42 -10.20
CA TYR A 164 -2.31 9.97 -9.93
C TYR A 164 -3.01 9.25 -11.09
N TYR A 165 -2.70 7.98 -11.28
CA TYR A 165 -3.27 7.16 -12.34
C TYR A 165 -3.12 5.68 -12.04
N ALA A 166 -4.13 4.90 -12.49
CA ALA A 166 -4.24 3.48 -12.23
C ALA A 166 -3.06 2.68 -12.79
N ASP A 167 -2.70 1.61 -12.11
CA ASP A 167 -1.64 0.68 -12.49
C ASP A 167 -2.13 -0.77 -12.61
N TYR A 168 -2.75 -1.34 -11.58
CA TYR A 168 -3.33 -2.68 -11.59
C TYR A 168 -4.56 -2.77 -10.69
N THR A 169 -5.37 -3.82 -10.87
CA THR A 169 -6.53 -4.14 -10.03
C THR A 169 -6.63 -5.61 -9.71
N GLY A 170 -7.39 -5.94 -8.67
CA GLY A 170 -7.87 -7.27 -8.32
C GLY A 170 -9.35 -7.28 -8.03
N ILE A 171 -9.87 -8.41 -7.57
CA ILE A 171 -11.24 -8.57 -7.08
C ILE A 171 -11.14 -8.81 -5.57
N MET A 172 -12.00 -8.13 -4.78
CA MET A 172 -12.05 -8.41 -3.36
C MET A 172 -12.60 -9.81 -3.08
N SER A 173 -12.03 -10.45 -2.07
CA SER A 173 -12.30 -11.84 -1.72
C SER A 173 -12.18 -12.09 -0.22
N ILE A 174 -12.69 -13.22 0.24
CA ILE A 174 -12.42 -13.74 1.57
C ILE A 174 -11.52 -14.96 1.42
N GLY A 175 -10.37 -14.98 2.08
CA GLY A 175 -9.45 -16.10 2.15
C GLY A 175 -9.37 -16.67 3.57
N TRP A 176 -9.09 -17.97 3.70
CA TRP A 176 -9.05 -18.64 5.01
C TRP A 176 -8.22 -19.93 5.00
N ASN A 177 -7.79 -20.33 6.18
CA ASN A 177 -7.18 -21.63 6.42
C ASN A 177 -8.28 -22.72 6.45
N ALA A 178 -8.44 -23.46 5.36
CA ALA A 178 -9.50 -24.46 5.22
C ALA A 178 -9.28 -25.70 6.08
N ASP A 179 -8.03 -26.03 6.44
CA ASP A 179 -7.74 -27.15 7.35
C ASP A 179 -8.26 -26.86 8.75
N LYS A 180 -8.21 -25.58 9.17
CA LYS A 180 -8.68 -25.16 10.50
C LYS A 180 -10.18 -24.89 10.55
N TYR A 181 -10.74 -24.26 9.51
CA TYR A 181 -12.10 -23.72 9.57
C TYR A 181 -13.11 -24.46 8.70
N GLY A 182 -12.66 -25.37 7.81
CA GLY A 182 -13.53 -26.00 6.81
C GLY A 182 -13.94 -25.01 5.71
N ASP A 183 -15.12 -25.21 5.12
CA ASP A 183 -15.61 -24.32 4.07
C ASP A 183 -16.36 -23.12 4.67
N ILE A 184 -16.16 -21.95 4.04
CA ILE A 184 -16.89 -20.69 4.31
C ILE A 184 -17.75 -20.40 3.09
N ASN A 185 -19.08 -20.37 3.26
CA ASN A 185 -20.03 -20.20 2.17
C ASN A 185 -20.77 -18.87 2.21
N SER A 186 -20.95 -18.30 3.40
CA SER A 186 -21.69 -17.06 3.65
C SER A 186 -21.04 -16.22 4.76
N LEU A 187 -21.49 -14.97 4.91
CA LEU A 187 -21.08 -14.12 6.02
C LEU A 187 -21.53 -14.68 7.39
N ASP A 188 -22.66 -15.38 7.44
CA ASP A 188 -23.17 -15.96 8.70
C ASP A 188 -22.25 -17.04 9.25
N ASP A 189 -21.51 -17.73 8.39
CA ASP A 189 -20.53 -18.74 8.83
C ASP A 189 -19.44 -18.12 9.70
N LEU A 190 -19.07 -16.85 9.45
CA LEU A 190 -18.04 -16.12 10.21
C LEU A 190 -18.47 -15.73 11.64
N MET A 191 -19.75 -15.93 11.98
CA MET A 191 -20.27 -15.73 13.34
C MET A 191 -20.01 -16.92 14.25
N ASP A 192 -19.57 -18.08 13.72
CA ASP A 192 -19.24 -19.25 14.52
C ASP A 192 -18.08 -18.94 15.48
N PRO A 193 -18.17 -19.33 16.77
CA PRO A 193 -17.09 -19.14 17.75
C PRO A 193 -15.73 -19.74 17.38
N LYS A 194 -15.67 -20.67 16.42
CA LYS A 194 -14.40 -21.21 15.91
C LYS A 194 -13.49 -20.14 15.28
N PHE A 195 -14.05 -18.99 14.87
CA PHE A 195 -13.32 -17.86 14.28
C PHE A 195 -12.86 -16.83 15.32
N ALA A 196 -12.98 -17.11 16.61
CA ALA A 196 -12.67 -16.15 17.67
C ALA A 196 -11.30 -15.47 17.45
N GLY A 197 -11.32 -14.14 17.32
CA GLY A 197 -10.15 -13.27 17.19
C GLY A 197 -9.32 -13.50 15.91
N THR A 198 -9.89 -14.01 14.81
CA THR A 198 -9.12 -14.38 13.62
C THR A 198 -9.62 -13.78 12.30
N VAL A 199 -10.76 -13.11 12.29
CA VAL A 199 -11.32 -12.50 11.08
C VAL A 199 -10.79 -11.07 10.94
N ALA A 200 -10.08 -10.77 9.86
CA ALA A 200 -9.39 -9.50 9.64
C ALA A 200 -9.79 -8.82 8.32
N LEU A 201 -9.87 -7.49 8.34
CA LEU A 201 -9.65 -6.65 7.17
C LEU A 201 -8.15 -6.42 7.00
N ASN A 202 -7.68 -6.24 5.77
CA ASN A 202 -6.28 -5.87 5.53
C ASN A 202 -6.10 -4.35 5.72
N GLY A 203 -6.01 -3.92 6.98
CA GLY A 203 -5.86 -2.55 7.44
C GLY A 203 -7.14 -1.89 7.96
N LYS A 204 -7.10 -0.57 8.16
CA LYS A 204 -8.28 0.24 8.54
C LYS A 204 -9.00 0.75 7.29
N PRO A 205 -10.34 0.68 7.23
CA PRO A 205 -11.09 1.02 6.00
C PRO A 205 -10.92 2.46 5.49
N ALA A 206 -10.66 3.42 6.38
CA ALA A 206 -10.44 4.82 5.98
C ALA A 206 -8.97 5.16 5.67
N GLU A 207 -8.05 4.20 5.80
CA GLU A 207 -6.60 4.43 5.73
C GLU A 207 -5.91 3.55 4.69
N ALA A 208 -6.45 2.34 4.44
CA ALA A 208 -5.87 1.33 3.55
C ALA A 208 -6.84 0.95 2.44
N GLY A 209 -6.36 0.94 1.18
CA GLY A 209 -7.18 0.63 0.01
C GLY A 209 -7.78 -0.78 0.05
N ALA A 210 -7.02 -1.79 0.50
CA ALA A 210 -7.53 -3.16 0.65
C ALA A 210 -8.67 -3.22 1.67
N ALA A 211 -8.52 -2.57 2.83
CA ALA A 211 -9.56 -2.54 3.86
C ALA A 211 -10.80 -1.75 3.43
N PHE A 212 -10.63 -0.62 2.70
CA PHE A 212 -11.72 0.16 2.12
C PHE A 212 -12.59 -0.73 1.21
N ASN A 213 -11.96 -1.41 0.26
CA ASN A 213 -12.66 -2.25 -0.69
C ASN A 213 -13.19 -3.55 -0.04
N GLY A 214 -12.48 -4.10 0.95
CA GLY A 214 -12.98 -5.20 1.78
C GLY A 214 -14.23 -4.83 2.54
N TYR A 215 -14.27 -3.62 3.09
CA TYR A 215 -15.49 -3.07 3.72
C TYR A 215 -16.64 -2.98 2.71
N LEU A 216 -16.41 -2.45 1.51
CA LEU A 216 -17.46 -2.34 0.47
C LEU A 216 -17.99 -3.71 0.04
N MET A 217 -17.11 -4.72 -0.10
CA MET A 217 -17.53 -6.09 -0.39
C MET A 217 -18.46 -6.63 0.72
N ILE A 218 -18.07 -6.48 1.98
CA ILE A 218 -18.88 -6.93 3.12
C ILE A 218 -20.19 -6.13 3.20
N ASN A 219 -20.15 -4.83 2.98
CA ASN A 219 -21.34 -4.00 2.95
C ASN A 219 -22.36 -4.48 1.91
N GLN A 220 -21.88 -4.76 0.69
CA GLN A 220 -22.73 -5.30 -0.39
C GLN A 220 -23.31 -6.67 -0.02
N LEU A 221 -22.52 -7.55 0.56
CA LEU A 221 -22.99 -8.87 1.02
C LEU A 221 -23.97 -8.78 2.19
N ALA A 222 -23.87 -7.74 3.01
CA ALA A 222 -24.78 -7.46 4.12
C ALA A 222 -26.08 -6.75 3.68
N GLY A 223 -26.23 -6.45 2.36
CA GLY A 223 -27.43 -5.83 1.78
C GLY A 223 -27.36 -4.31 1.64
N GLY A 224 -26.21 -3.70 1.85
CA GLY A 224 -25.92 -2.29 1.55
C GLY A 224 -25.45 -2.07 0.11
N ASP A 225 -25.12 -0.83 -0.19
CA ASP A 225 -24.48 -0.40 -1.44
C ASP A 225 -23.54 0.80 -1.20
N ILE A 226 -23.01 1.43 -2.25
CA ILE A 226 -22.11 2.59 -2.11
C ILE A 226 -22.78 3.83 -1.51
N ASN A 227 -24.12 3.89 -1.44
CA ASN A 227 -24.91 4.98 -0.86
C ASN A 227 -25.47 4.64 0.53
N ASP A 228 -25.56 3.33 0.86
CA ASP A 228 -25.95 2.84 2.18
C ASP A 228 -24.83 1.97 2.76
N LEU A 229 -24.03 2.58 3.62
CA LEU A 229 -22.85 1.97 4.22
C LEU A 229 -23.15 1.32 5.58
N GLN A 230 -24.33 1.55 6.16
CA GLN A 230 -24.66 1.09 7.51
C GLN A 230 -24.68 -0.44 7.66
N PRO A 231 -25.21 -1.23 6.69
CA PRO A 231 -25.24 -2.68 6.80
C PRO A 231 -23.88 -3.34 7.02
N GLY A 232 -22.84 -2.83 6.34
CA GLY A 232 -21.46 -3.29 6.53
C GLY A 232 -20.94 -3.01 7.94
N LEU A 233 -21.18 -1.79 8.46
CA LEU A 233 -20.76 -1.42 9.80
C LEU A 233 -21.45 -2.26 10.87
N ASP A 234 -22.74 -2.52 10.70
CA ASP A 234 -23.53 -3.35 11.59
C ASP A 234 -23.02 -4.81 11.57
N TYR A 235 -22.59 -5.29 10.40
CA TYR A 235 -21.99 -6.61 10.28
C TYR A 235 -20.65 -6.69 11.01
N PHE A 236 -19.74 -5.74 10.82
CA PHE A 236 -18.46 -5.70 11.54
C PHE A 236 -18.67 -5.55 13.06
N LYS A 237 -19.68 -4.78 13.45
CA LYS A 237 -20.06 -4.70 14.88
C LYS A 237 -20.50 -6.06 15.42
N LYS A 238 -21.31 -6.82 14.70
CA LYS A 238 -21.70 -8.19 15.09
C LYS A 238 -20.48 -9.12 15.19
N LEU A 239 -19.55 -9.05 14.24
CA LEU A 239 -18.30 -9.82 14.31
C LEU A 239 -17.47 -9.49 15.55
N LYS A 240 -17.36 -8.19 15.88
CA LYS A 240 -16.69 -7.74 17.09
C LYS A 240 -17.39 -8.21 18.35
N ASP A 241 -18.72 -8.05 18.44
CA ASP A 241 -19.52 -8.46 19.58
C ASP A 241 -19.47 -9.98 19.81
N ALA A 242 -19.35 -10.76 18.72
CA ALA A 242 -19.11 -12.20 18.76
C ALA A 242 -17.67 -12.57 19.18
N GLY A 243 -16.76 -11.59 19.24
CA GLY A 243 -15.35 -11.83 19.54
C GLY A 243 -14.54 -12.40 18.40
N ASN A 244 -15.05 -12.41 17.16
CA ASN A 244 -14.40 -13.01 15.99
C ASN A 244 -13.53 -12.04 15.20
N LEU A 245 -13.85 -10.73 15.23
CA LEU A 245 -13.07 -9.69 14.57
C LEU A 245 -11.72 -9.49 15.28
N THR A 246 -10.65 -9.36 14.51
CA THR A 246 -9.36 -8.89 14.97
C THR A 246 -8.95 -7.62 14.24
N THR A 247 -8.21 -6.74 14.92
CA THR A 247 -7.58 -5.53 14.34
C THR A 247 -6.07 -5.69 14.19
N VAL A 248 -5.56 -6.92 14.31
CA VAL A 248 -4.16 -7.25 14.05
C VAL A 248 -3.88 -7.04 12.56
N ASP A 249 -2.74 -6.40 12.26
CA ASP A 249 -2.31 -6.18 10.88
C ASP A 249 -2.15 -7.49 10.11
N VAL A 250 -2.61 -7.49 8.88
CA VAL A 250 -2.46 -8.64 7.97
C VAL A 250 -1.06 -8.59 7.38
N THR A 251 -0.26 -9.56 7.75
CA THR A 251 1.09 -9.81 7.25
C THR A 251 1.30 -11.30 7.04
N ASP A 252 2.33 -11.71 6.30
CA ASP A 252 2.68 -13.13 6.17
C ASP A 252 2.85 -13.80 7.53
N GLY A 253 3.45 -13.10 8.50
CA GLY A 253 3.66 -13.62 9.86
C GLY A 253 2.35 -13.84 10.64
N THR A 254 1.36 -12.93 10.51
CA THR A 254 0.07 -13.06 11.19
C THR A 254 -0.84 -14.09 10.53
N ILE A 255 -0.74 -14.27 9.22
CA ILE A 255 -1.40 -15.36 8.49
C ILE A 255 -0.78 -16.70 8.87
N ASP A 256 0.55 -16.82 8.83
CA ASP A 256 1.30 -18.04 9.19
C ASP A 256 1.01 -18.49 10.62
N SER A 257 0.98 -17.56 11.57
CA SER A 257 0.68 -17.86 12.98
C SER A 257 -0.81 -18.15 13.22
N GLY A 258 -1.68 -17.84 12.25
CA GLY A 258 -3.13 -17.98 12.36
C GLY A 258 -3.81 -16.90 13.20
N GLN A 259 -3.12 -15.80 13.50
CA GLN A 259 -3.71 -14.61 14.14
C GLN A 259 -4.72 -13.94 13.21
N THR A 260 -4.44 -13.92 11.91
CA THR A 260 -5.36 -13.49 10.85
C THR A 260 -5.72 -14.70 10.00
N GLY A 261 -6.46 -15.64 10.59
CA GLY A 261 -6.81 -16.93 9.97
C GLY A 261 -7.90 -16.85 8.90
N VAL A 262 -8.63 -15.74 8.84
CA VAL A 262 -9.58 -15.35 7.78
C VAL A 262 -9.29 -13.92 7.39
N VAL A 263 -9.06 -13.63 6.11
CA VAL A 263 -8.65 -12.33 5.62
C VAL A 263 -9.52 -11.87 4.46
N MET A 264 -10.02 -10.64 4.55
CA MET A 264 -10.66 -9.93 3.44
C MET A 264 -9.58 -9.16 2.69
N ASP A 265 -9.27 -9.61 1.46
CA ASP A 265 -8.16 -9.07 0.68
C ASP A 265 -8.35 -9.34 -0.83
N TRP A 266 -7.49 -8.77 -1.63
CA TRP A 266 -7.45 -8.92 -3.08
C TRP A 266 -7.12 -10.34 -3.52
N THR A 267 -7.71 -10.79 -4.63
CA THR A 267 -7.47 -12.12 -5.20
C THR A 267 -5.99 -12.43 -5.47
N TYR A 268 -5.19 -11.45 -5.86
CA TYR A 268 -3.75 -11.64 -6.09
C TYR A 268 -2.98 -11.89 -4.78
N ASN A 269 -3.34 -11.21 -3.69
CA ASN A 269 -2.77 -11.49 -2.37
C ASN A 269 -3.20 -12.87 -1.87
N GLN A 270 -4.47 -13.22 -2.03
CA GLN A 270 -4.95 -14.56 -1.66
C GLN A 270 -4.21 -15.67 -2.44
N ALA A 271 -3.93 -15.46 -3.72
CA ALA A 271 -3.14 -16.39 -4.53
C ALA A 271 -1.68 -16.49 -4.03
N SER A 272 -1.09 -15.37 -3.60
CA SER A 272 0.23 -15.34 -2.97
C SER A 272 0.24 -16.12 -1.67
N TYR A 273 -0.72 -15.88 -0.77
CA TYR A 273 -0.88 -16.63 0.49
C TYR A 273 -1.11 -18.12 0.22
N GLN A 274 -1.95 -18.47 -0.75
CA GLN A 274 -2.18 -19.87 -1.12
C GLN A 274 -0.86 -20.57 -1.53
N LYS A 275 -0.02 -19.89 -2.30
CA LYS A 275 1.28 -20.42 -2.74
C LYS A 275 2.24 -20.61 -1.57
N SER A 276 2.46 -19.57 -0.76
CA SER A 276 3.41 -19.60 0.36
C SER A 276 3.00 -20.57 1.46
N LEU A 277 1.71 -20.64 1.78
CA LEU A 277 1.17 -21.53 2.81
C LEU A 277 1.14 -22.99 2.38
N LYS A 278 0.95 -23.27 1.09
CA LYS A 278 1.04 -24.64 0.55
C LYS A 278 2.40 -25.28 0.81
N GLU A 279 3.48 -24.49 0.70
CA GLU A 279 4.84 -24.97 1.00
C GLU A 279 5.01 -25.34 2.48
N LYS A 280 4.18 -24.81 3.36
CA LYS A 280 4.11 -25.08 4.81
C LYS A 280 3.06 -26.15 5.17
N GLY A 281 2.40 -26.74 4.17
CA GLY A 281 1.38 -27.76 4.37
C GLY A 281 0.01 -27.24 4.80
N VAL A 282 -0.26 -25.93 4.65
CA VAL A 282 -1.55 -25.30 4.98
C VAL A 282 -2.39 -25.14 3.72
N ASN A 283 -3.65 -25.57 3.77
CA ASN A 283 -4.61 -25.46 2.70
C ASN A 283 -5.36 -24.12 2.80
N TRP A 284 -4.76 -23.06 2.23
CA TRP A 284 -5.41 -21.75 2.11
C TRP A 284 -6.39 -21.77 0.94
N LYS A 285 -7.64 -21.42 1.19
CA LYS A 285 -8.68 -21.23 0.18
C LYS A 285 -9.11 -19.78 0.15
N PHE A 286 -9.63 -19.31 -0.98
CA PHE A 286 -10.29 -18.02 -1.07
C PHE A 286 -11.49 -18.08 -2.03
N LYS A 287 -12.38 -17.10 -1.90
CA LYS A 287 -13.64 -17.03 -2.65
C LYS A 287 -13.98 -15.59 -2.98
N THR A 288 -14.36 -15.35 -4.23
CA THR A 288 -15.05 -14.15 -4.70
C THR A 288 -16.56 -14.35 -4.66
N PHE A 289 -17.31 -13.26 -4.63
CA PHE A 289 -18.78 -13.30 -4.55
C PHE A 289 -19.37 -12.57 -5.75
N LYS A 290 -20.14 -13.26 -6.59
CA LYS A 290 -20.70 -12.70 -7.84
C LYS A 290 -21.57 -11.46 -7.64
N ASN A 291 -22.26 -11.38 -6.49
CA ASN A 291 -23.12 -10.26 -6.11
C ASN A 291 -22.41 -9.17 -5.31
N ALA A 292 -21.10 -9.28 -5.11
CA ALA A 292 -20.30 -8.32 -4.37
C ALA A 292 -18.85 -8.28 -4.90
N GLN A 293 -18.69 -8.27 -6.21
CA GLN A 293 -17.37 -8.10 -6.84
C GLN A 293 -16.97 -6.64 -6.79
N VAL A 294 -16.23 -6.27 -5.77
CA VAL A 294 -15.62 -4.95 -5.67
C VAL A 294 -14.28 -4.99 -6.39
N VAL A 295 -14.10 -4.08 -7.33
CA VAL A 295 -12.87 -3.88 -8.10
C VAL A 295 -12.44 -2.43 -7.95
N SER A 296 -11.16 -2.21 -7.72
CA SER A 296 -10.55 -0.89 -7.68
C SER A 296 -9.10 -0.98 -8.07
N TYR A 297 -8.65 -0.04 -8.86
CA TYR A 297 -7.24 0.06 -9.20
C TYR A 297 -6.45 0.67 -8.05
N TYR A 298 -5.23 0.20 -7.86
CA TYR A 298 -4.20 0.96 -7.19
C TYR A 298 -3.72 2.07 -8.14
N ASN A 299 -3.08 3.08 -7.56
CA ASN A 299 -2.75 4.31 -8.29
C ASN A 299 -1.33 4.73 -7.97
N GLN A 300 -0.55 4.90 -9.01
CA GLN A 300 0.76 5.50 -8.91
C GLN A 300 0.66 7.02 -8.78
N ALA A 301 1.55 7.58 -7.96
CA ALA A 301 1.71 9.02 -7.83
C ALA A 301 3.18 9.37 -7.48
N ILE A 302 3.65 10.52 -7.93
CA ILE A 302 4.97 11.05 -7.59
C ILE A 302 4.81 12.03 -6.42
N ASN A 303 5.62 11.87 -5.38
CA ASN A 303 5.65 12.86 -4.29
C ASN A 303 6.05 14.25 -4.83
N VAL A 304 5.24 15.27 -4.53
CA VAL A 304 5.51 16.66 -4.95
C VAL A 304 6.87 17.19 -4.43
N ASP A 305 7.31 16.65 -3.30
CA ASP A 305 8.59 16.96 -2.65
C ASP A 305 9.60 15.79 -2.78
N ALA A 306 9.50 14.98 -3.86
CA ALA A 306 10.38 13.85 -4.09
C ALA A 306 11.86 14.25 -4.00
N PRO A 307 12.67 13.57 -3.16
CA PRO A 307 14.11 13.86 -3.10
C PRO A 307 14.86 13.48 -4.38
N HIS A 308 14.33 12.52 -5.17
CA HIS A 308 14.94 12.03 -6.42
C HIS A 308 13.92 12.12 -7.57
N PRO A 309 13.58 13.35 -8.03
CA PRO A 309 12.44 13.56 -8.94
C PRO A 309 12.62 12.97 -10.34
N ALA A 310 13.85 12.82 -10.85
CA ALA A 310 14.10 12.15 -12.12
C ALA A 310 13.96 10.63 -11.98
N ALA A 311 14.47 10.05 -10.90
CA ALA A 311 14.33 8.62 -10.62
C ALA A 311 12.85 8.24 -10.38
N ALA A 312 12.06 9.10 -9.72
CA ALA A 312 10.62 8.93 -9.57
C ALA A 312 9.92 8.83 -10.93
N ARG A 313 10.21 9.75 -11.86
CA ARG A 313 9.62 9.76 -13.21
C ARG A 313 10.07 8.59 -14.06
N LEU A 314 11.32 8.17 -13.91
CA LEU A 314 11.82 6.97 -14.59
C LEU A 314 11.15 5.69 -14.06
N TRP A 315 10.84 5.63 -12.76
CA TRP A 315 10.06 4.55 -12.17
C TRP A 315 8.66 4.50 -12.77
N GLU A 316 7.97 5.62 -12.86
CA GLU A 316 6.65 5.69 -13.49
C GLU A 316 6.70 5.24 -14.97
N GLU A 317 7.65 5.72 -15.77
CA GLU A 317 7.81 5.27 -17.16
C GLU A 317 8.06 3.75 -17.25
N TYR A 318 8.83 3.19 -16.30
CA TYR A 318 9.08 1.74 -16.26
C TYR A 318 7.83 0.94 -15.92
N LEU A 319 7.05 1.37 -14.93
CA LEU A 319 5.84 0.66 -14.49
C LEU A 319 4.82 0.48 -15.62
N TYR A 320 4.75 1.42 -16.54
CA TYR A 320 3.82 1.37 -17.70
C TYR A 320 4.46 0.77 -18.95
N THR A 321 5.56 0.03 -18.82
CA THR A 321 6.07 -0.86 -19.89
C THR A 321 5.36 -2.21 -19.85
N ALA A 322 5.30 -2.90 -21.01
CA ALA A 322 4.76 -4.26 -21.06
C ALA A 322 5.49 -5.24 -20.13
N ASP A 323 6.79 -5.04 -19.90
CA ASP A 323 7.58 -5.89 -19.01
C ASP A 323 7.06 -5.81 -17.56
N ALA A 324 6.94 -4.60 -17.00
CA ALA A 324 6.47 -4.40 -15.63
C ALA A 324 4.98 -4.81 -15.47
N GLN A 325 4.13 -4.44 -16.43
CA GLN A 325 2.71 -4.79 -16.43
C GLN A 325 2.50 -6.33 -16.47
N ASN A 326 3.34 -7.07 -17.21
CA ASN A 326 3.30 -8.53 -17.20
C ASN A 326 3.76 -9.13 -15.86
N GLU A 327 4.65 -8.48 -15.10
CA GLU A 327 5.01 -9.00 -13.78
C GLU A 327 3.83 -8.89 -12.80
N TRP A 328 3.07 -7.80 -12.80
CA TRP A 328 1.81 -7.73 -12.05
C TRP A 328 0.80 -8.78 -12.51
N PHE A 329 0.68 -8.98 -13.83
CA PHE A 329 -0.24 -9.97 -14.39
C PHE A 329 0.13 -11.40 -13.95
N LYS A 330 1.41 -11.77 -13.95
CA LYS A 330 1.92 -13.04 -13.42
C LYS A 330 1.66 -13.18 -11.91
N GLY A 331 1.63 -12.07 -11.19
CA GLY A 331 1.25 -11.99 -9.78
C GLY A 331 -0.25 -12.16 -9.51
N GLY A 332 -1.07 -12.29 -10.56
CA GLY A 332 -2.52 -12.49 -10.45
C GLY A 332 -3.34 -11.20 -10.38
N ALA A 333 -2.70 -10.03 -10.55
CA ALA A 333 -3.41 -8.77 -10.72
C ALA A 333 -3.72 -8.52 -12.20
N ASN A 334 -4.75 -7.73 -12.47
CA ASN A 334 -5.08 -7.28 -13.82
C ASN A 334 -4.43 -5.91 -14.05
N PRO A 335 -3.37 -5.81 -14.89
CA PRO A 335 -2.72 -4.53 -15.15
C PRO A 335 -3.63 -3.59 -15.93
N VAL A 336 -3.48 -2.27 -15.74
CA VAL A 336 -4.31 -1.26 -16.38
C VAL A 336 -4.16 -1.26 -17.91
N LEU A 337 -3.00 -1.65 -18.41
CA LEU A 337 -2.73 -1.75 -19.84
C LEU A 337 -3.11 -3.10 -20.47
N LEU A 338 -3.84 -3.97 -19.74
CA LEU A 338 -4.12 -5.34 -20.19
C LEU A 338 -4.75 -5.40 -21.59
N ASP A 339 -5.72 -4.54 -21.90
CA ASP A 339 -6.39 -4.55 -23.20
C ASP A 339 -5.45 -4.07 -24.31
N SER A 340 -4.71 -2.98 -24.08
CA SER A 340 -3.68 -2.52 -25.02
C SER A 340 -2.60 -3.60 -25.25
N MET A 341 -2.18 -4.31 -24.20
CA MET A 341 -1.20 -5.40 -24.32
C MET A 341 -1.74 -6.60 -25.07
N LYS A 342 -3.04 -6.89 -24.99
CA LYS A 342 -3.70 -7.91 -25.84
C LYS A 342 -3.70 -7.49 -27.31
N GLU A 343 -4.02 -6.23 -27.58
CA GLU A 343 -4.02 -5.67 -28.93
C GLU A 343 -2.63 -5.66 -29.56
N ASP A 344 -1.62 -5.22 -28.78
CA ASP A 344 -0.22 -5.15 -29.23
C ASP A 344 0.48 -6.53 -29.25
N GLY A 345 -0.16 -7.57 -28.68
CA GLY A 345 0.41 -8.92 -28.57
C GLY A 345 1.54 -9.05 -27.55
N THR A 346 1.68 -8.11 -26.62
CA THR A 346 2.74 -8.06 -25.61
C THR A 346 2.34 -8.70 -24.26
N VAL A 347 1.08 -9.11 -24.10
CA VAL A 347 0.58 -9.78 -22.89
C VAL A 347 1.14 -11.20 -22.76
N ASP A 348 1.50 -11.62 -21.53
CA ASP A 348 1.90 -13.00 -21.23
C ASP A 348 0.75 -13.98 -21.48
N GLN A 349 0.90 -14.78 -22.55
CA GLN A 349 -0.14 -15.69 -23.04
C GLN A 349 -0.44 -16.86 -22.08
N ASN A 350 0.50 -17.23 -21.22
CA ASN A 350 0.30 -18.32 -20.27
C ASN A 350 -0.52 -17.82 -19.09
N THR A 351 -0.20 -16.66 -18.59
CA THR A 351 -0.97 -16.00 -17.53
C THR A 351 -2.40 -15.70 -18.00
N LEU A 352 -2.56 -15.23 -19.25
CA LEU A 352 -3.88 -14.90 -19.79
C LEU A 352 -4.86 -16.09 -19.79
N LYS A 353 -4.36 -17.35 -19.88
CA LYS A 353 -5.20 -18.56 -19.83
C LYS A 353 -5.74 -18.88 -18.44
N THR A 354 -5.11 -18.37 -17.39
CA THR A 354 -5.41 -18.71 -15.98
C THR A 354 -5.84 -17.51 -15.16
N ALA A 355 -5.89 -16.33 -15.75
CA ALA A 355 -6.27 -15.09 -15.08
C ALA A 355 -7.68 -15.19 -14.47
N ILE A 356 -7.84 -14.69 -13.25
CA ILE A 356 -9.14 -14.53 -12.62
C ILE A 356 -9.85 -13.35 -13.28
N THR A 357 -11.03 -13.60 -13.85
CA THR A 357 -11.81 -12.59 -14.57
C THR A 357 -12.91 -12.01 -13.69
N ILE A 358 -13.23 -10.74 -13.94
CA ILE A 358 -14.42 -10.09 -13.38
C ILE A 358 -15.64 -10.70 -14.07
N GLU A 359 -16.64 -11.13 -13.31
CA GLU A 359 -17.89 -11.71 -13.81
C GLU A 359 -19.07 -10.80 -13.46
N GLY A 360 -19.95 -10.52 -14.44
CA GLY A 360 -21.14 -9.70 -14.23
C GLY A 360 -20.84 -8.21 -14.02
N ASP A 361 -21.69 -7.50 -13.26
CA ASP A 361 -21.57 -6.08 -13.00
C ASP A 361 -20.78 -5.87 -11.70
N PRO A 362 -19.52 -5.45 -11.74
CA PRO A 362 -18.74 -5.18 -10.54
C PRO A 362 -19.25 -3.95 -9.79
N VAL A 363 -19.07 -3.93 -8.49
CA VAL A 363 -19.24 -2.74 -7.68
C VAL A 363 -18.10 -1.78 -7.99
N THR A 364 -18.42 -0.66 -8.59
CA THR A 364 -17.50 0.43 -8.90
C THR A 364 -17.95 1.71 -8.21
N TYR A 365 -17.04 2.65 -8.05
CA TYR A 365 -17.30 3.95 -7.42
C TYR A 365 -16.41 5.03 -8.05
N THR A 366 -16.91 6.26 -8.04
CA THR A 366 -16.20 7.44 -8.54
C THR A 366 -15.25 8.00 -7.47
N ASN A 367 -14.41 8.98 -7.84
CA ASN A 367 -13.57 9.71 -6.89
C ASN A 367 -14.42 10.44 -5.83
N ASP A 368 -15.57 11.02 -6.23
CA ASP A 368 -16.49 11.68 -5.30
C ASP A 368 -17.11 10.68 -4.32
N ASP A 369 -17.49 9.50 -4.80
CA ASP A 369 -17.96 8.42 -3.93
C ASP A 369 -16.86 7.97 -2.97
N SER A 370 -15.63 7.81 -3.45
CA SER A 370 -14.48 7.43 -2.63
C SER A 370 -14.26 8.43 -1.49
N THR A 371 -14.28 9.72 -1.80
CA THR A 371 -14.16 10.81 -0.80
C THR A 371 -15.29 10.74 0.23
N ARG A 372 -16.53 10.68 -0.21
CA ARG A 372 -17.71 10.60 0.65
C ARG A 372 -17.70 9.36 1.56
N ILE A 373 -17.35 8.21 1.00
CA ILE A 373 -17.27 6.94 1.75
C ILE A 373 -16.15 7.00 2.78
N THR A 374 -14.98 7.53 2.40
CA THR A 374 -13.85 7.70 3.32
C THR A 374 -14.20 8.60 4.50
N GLU A 375 -14.83 9.75 4.26
CA GLU A 375 -15.30 10.65 5.33
C GLU A 375 -16.32 9.96 6.24
N TRP A 376 -17.23 9.18 5.67
CA TRP A 376 -18.22 8.43 6.44
C TRP A 376 -17.53 7.38 7.33
N LEU A 377 -16.56 6.63 6.79
CA LEU A 377 -15.78 5.63 7.53
C LEU A 377 -14.98 6.26 8.65
N GLN A 378 -14.30 7.38 8.42
CA GLN A 378 -13.58 8.14 9.46
C GLN A 378 -14.47 8.55 10.63
N ASN A 379 -15.73 8.89 10.33
CA ASN A 379 -16.68 9.35 11.34
C ASN A 379 -17.36 8.22 12.12
N ASN A 380 -17.40 6.98 11.58
CA ASN A 380 -18.23 5.92 12.13
C ASN A 380 -17.45 4.67 12.54
N TRP A 381 -16.34 4.31 11.85
CA TRP A 381 -15.61 3.08 12.11
C TRP A 381 -15.04 3.03 13.53
N ASP A 382 -14.20 3.97 13.90
CA ASP A 382 -13.53 3.95 15.21
C ASP A 382 -14.50 4.06 16.40
N LYS A 383 -15.62 4.76 16.22
CA LYS A 383 -16.67 4.85 17.24
C LYS A 383 -17.38 3.51 17.49
N THR A 384 -17.48 2.69 16.44
CA THR A 384 -18.26 1.43 16.48
C THR A 384 -17.36 0.24 16.75
N ILE A 385 -16.24 0.19 16.03
CA ILE A 385 -15.31 -0.95 16.08
C ILE A 385 -14.19 -0.71 17.11
N GLY A 386 -13.77 0.53 17.29
CA GLY A 386 -12.63 0.87 18.12
C GLY A 386 -11.31 0.70 17.37
N ASN A 387 -10.24 1.17 18.01
CA ASN A 387 -8.86 1.03 17.51
C ASN A 387 -8.32 -0.35 17.80
#